data_09e7aa50e4e93473d88795c055fcf955
#
_entry.id   09e7aa50e4e93473d88795c055fcf955
#
_cell.length_a   1.000
_cell.length_b   1.000
_cell.length_c   1.000
_cell.angle_alpha   90.00
_cell.angle_beta   90.00
_cell.angle_gamma   90.00
#
_symmetry.space_group_name_H-M   'P 1'
#
loop_
_entity.id
_entity.type
_entity.pdbx_description
1 polymer ?
#
loop_
_entity_poly.entity_id
_entity_poly.type
_entity_poly.pdbx_seq_one_letter_code
_entity_poly.pdbx_strand_id
1 'polypeptide(L)'
;MKIHEYQAKAILARYAVPVPRGKVAFTVDEAEAAARELGGSVVVKAQIHAGGRGKGGGVKVAKDATEARELASRILGMTLVTHQTGPEGRVVKRLLIEETLPIERELYLGIVLDRVQGKPVLMASAAGGMDIEEMAAKTPEKILKATIDPGLGLLAFQARKLAFGIGIPAASVNGAVQAMMALARASMDVDASLAEINPFILTKDGKVYALDAKINIDDNALYRHKDLIELRDLNEEDPLEVEASKFGLNYIKLDGTVGCMVNGAGLAMATMDIIKYAGGSPANFLDVGGGANAEQVKNAFRILISDTSVKAVLINIFGGILRCDTLASGVVAAARELNMQIPIVVRMEGTNVELGRQILNESGLKLTVADGMKDAAEKVVALAK
;
A
#
# COMPACT_ATOMS: atom_id res chain seq x y z
N MET A 1 6.46 -0.98 1.17
CA MET A 1 6.19 -0.62 2.58
C MET A 1 5.62 0.78 2.65
N LYS A 2 4.46 0.97 3.29
CA LYS A 2 3.86 2.29 3.56
C LYS A 2 4.39 2.83 4.88
N ILE A 3 4.50 4.16 5.00
CA ILE A 3 4.88 4.84 6.24
C ILE A 3 3.88 5.95 6.58
N HIS A 4 3.84 6.36 7.85
CA HIS A 4 2.95 7.43 8.29
C HIS A 4 3.38 8.81 7.76
N GLU A 5 2.44 9.76 7.71
CA GLU A 5 2.69 11.15 7.27
C GLU A 5 3.85 11.81 8.03
N TYR A 6 3.89 11.69 9.37
CA TYR A 6 4.97 12.30 10.16
C TYR A 6 6.34 11.71 9.83
N GLN A 7 6.42 10.42 9.49
CA GLN A 7 7.64 9.74 9.07
C GLN A 7 8.06 10.21 7.66
N ALA A 8 7.09 10.29 6.75
CA ALA A 8 7.32 10.81 5.39
C ALA A 8 7.85 12.25 5.45
N LYS A 9 7.24 13.12 6.26
CA LYS A 9 7.72 14.50 6.47
C LYS A 9 9.12 14.55 7.09
N ALA A 10 9.44 13.66 8.03
CA ALA A 10 10.77 13.57 8.60
C ALA A 10 11.82 13.20 7.54
N ILE A 11 11.49 12.28 6.62
CA ILE A 11 12.35 11.98 5.47
C ILE A 11 12.48 13.22 4.58
N LEU A 12 11.38 13.84 4.15
CA LEU A 12 11.39 15.01 3.27
C LEU A 12 12.20 16.17 3.86
N ALA A 13 12.10 16.42 5.17
CA ALA A 13 12.86 17.44 5.87
C ALA A 13 14.38 17.22 5.81
N ARG A 14 14.87 15.95 5.86
CA ARG A 14 16.30 15.62 5.69
C ARG A 14 16.84 16.05 4.32
N TYR A 15 15.96 16.09 3.31
CA TYR A 15 16.31 16.54 1.96
C TYR A 15 16.02 18.02 1.72
N ALA A 16 15.68 18.77 2.78
CA ALA A 16 15.32 20.19 2.72
C ALA A 16 14.02 20.50 1.94
N VAL A 17 13.09 19.56 1.85
CA VAL A 17 11.71 19.89 1.45
C VAL A 17 11.07 20.63 2.63
N PRO A 18 10.52 21.85 2.44
CA PRO A 18 9.88 22.57 3.52
C PRO A 18 8.64 21.82 4.02
N VAL A 19 8.59 21.56 5.32
CA VAL A 19 7.47 20.96 6.03
C VAL A 19 7.05 21.84 7.21
N PRO A 20 5.75 21.86 7.61
CA PRO A 20 5.33 22.56 8.82
C PRO A 20 6.04 22.00 10.07
N ARG A 21 6.24 22.82 11.09
CA ARG A 21 6.70 22.32 12.39
C ARG A 21 5.62 21.45 13.02
N GLY A 22 6.02 20.29 13.50
CA GLY A 22 5.06 19.34 14.08
C GLY A 22 5.73 18.31 14.96
N LYS A 23 4.92 17.67 15.82
CA LYS A 23 5.33 16.57 16.70
C LYS A 23 4.31 15.46 16.69
N VAL A 24 4.77 14.22 16.65
CA VAL A 24 3.92 13.05 16.87
C VAL A 24 3.58 12.93 18.35
N ALA A 25 2.34 12.51 18.62
CA ALA A 25 1.84 12.27 19.98
C ALA A 25 1.13 10.89 20.03
N PHE A 26 1.45 10.10 21.02
CA PHE A 26 0.87 8.79 21.27
C PHE A 26 -0.14 8.82 22.42
N THR A 27 -0.14 9.91 23.19
CA THR A 27 -1.06 10.17 24.29
C THR A 27 -1.68 11.55 24.17
N VAL A 28 -2.80 11.76 24.89
CA VAL A 28 -3.48 13.07 24.94
C VAL A 28 -2.58 14.13 25.59
N ASP A 29 -1.81 13.74 26.61
CA ASP A 29 -0.89 14.66 27.30
C ASP A 29 0.27 15.09 26.40
N GLU A 30 0.83 14.17 25.60
CA GLU A 30 1.85 14.51 24.58
C GLU A 30 1.29 15.45 23.52
N ALA A 31 0.02 15.27 23.10
CA ALA A 31 -0.62 16.15 22.12
C ALA A 31 -0.79 17.57 22.66
N GLU A 32 -1.20 17.73 23.93
CA GLU A 32 -1.28 19.02 24.60
C GLU A 32 0.09 19.68 24.73
N ALA A 33 1.11 18.91 25.15
CA ALA A 33 2.47 19.41 25.30
C ALA A 33 3.05 19.88 23.96
N ALA A 34 2.83 19.11 22.89
CA ALA A 34 3.25 19.49 21.54
C ALA A 34 2.55 20.78 21.06
N ALA A 35 1.25 20.93 21.32
CA ALA A 35 0.50 22.14 20.98
C ALA A 35 1.00 23.36 21.75
N ARG A 36 1.33 23.24 23.02
CA ARG A 36 1.92 24.33 23.83
C ARG A 36 3.28 24.76 23.29
N GLU A 37 4.12 23.83 22.90
CA GLU A 37 5.45 24.12 22.36
C GLU A 37 5.39 24.81 20.98
N LEU A 38 4.47 24.36 20.12
CA LEU A 38 4.28 24.99 18.80
C LEU A 38 3.73 26.41 18.92
N GLY A 39 2.90 26.67 19.93
CA GLY A 39 2.28 27.95 20.19
C GLY A 39 1.17 28.28 19.18
N GLY A 40 0.22 29.12 19.59
CA GLY A 40 -0.89 29.54 18.71
C GLY A 40 -1.88 28.40 18.34
N SER A 41 -2.47 28.49 17.18
CA SER A 41 -3.34 27.44 16.67
C SER A 41 -2.56 26.30 16.03
N VAL A 42 -3.06 25.08 16.22
CA VAL A 42 -2.45 23.86 15.68
C VAL A 42 -3.47 23.00 14.95
N VAL A 43 -2.98 22.07 14.13
CA VAL A 43 -3.80 21.05 13.48
C VAL A 43 -3.52 19.71 14.17
N VAL A 44 -4.57 19.03 14.61
CA VAL A 44 -4.53 17.67 15.16
C VAL A 44 -4.88 16.71 14.03
N LYS A 45 -3.93 15.85 13.64
CA LYS A 45 -4.07 14.95 12.48
C LYS A 45 -3.94 13.50 12.92
N ALA A 46 -4.98 12.68 12.70
CA ALA A 46 -4.90 11.24 12.83
C ALA A 46 -3.82 10.65 11.91
N GLN A 47 -3.04 9.72 12.41
CA GLN A 47 -1.99 9.03 11.64
C GLN A 47 -2.41 7.60 11.35
N ILE A 48 -2.90 7.38 10.13
CA ILE A 48 -3.25 6.06 9.57
C ILE A 48 -2.72 5.99 8.12
N HIS A 49 -2.53 4.80 7.58
CA HIS A 49 -2.05 4.58 6.20
C HIS A 49 -3.17 4.75 5.15
N ALA A 50 -4.04 5.74 5.33
CA ALA A 50 -5.12 6.04 4.40
C ALA A 50 -5.28 7.55 4.17
N GLY A 51 -5.67 7.90 2.96
CA GLY A 51 -6.09 9.25 2.58
C GLY A 51 -7.52 9.56 3.01
N GLY A 52 -7.96 10.82 2.77
CA GLY A 52 -9.33 11.26 3.09
C GLY A 52 -9.61 11.47 4.57
N ARG A 53 -8.58 11.50 5.42
CA ARG A 53 -8.69 11.65 6.88
C ARG A 53 -9.49 12.88 7.31
N GLY A 54 -9.35 14.00 6.58
CA GLY A 54 -10.10 15.23 6.85
C GLY A 54 -11.61 15.04 6.72
N LYS A 55 -12.06 14.38 5.64
CA LYS A 55 -13.48 14.06 5.40
C LYS A 55 -14.03 13.08 6.44
N GLY A 56 -13.20 12.15 6.93
CA GLY A 56 -13.54 11.21 7.98
C GLY A 56 -13.53 11.81 9.41
N GLY A 57 -13.17 13.07 9.57
CA GLY A 57 -13.11 13.74 10.88
C GLY A 57 -11.79 13.57 11.63
N GLY A 58 -10.78 12.92 11.03
CA GLY A 58 -9.47 12.68 11.60
C GLY A 58 -8.49 13.86 11.53
N VAL A 59 -8.89 15.01 10.98
CA VAL A 59 -8.07 16.23 10.92
C VAL A 59 -8.91 17.40 11.42
N LYS A 60 -8.44 18.10 12.46
CA LYS A 60 -9.14 19.21 13.11
C LYS A 60 -8.15 20.31 13.49
N VAL A 61 -8.60 21.56 13.38
CA VAL A 61 -7.86 22.74 13.84
C VAL A 61 -8.24 23.00 15.30
N ALA A 62 -7.25 23.20 16.16
CA ALA A 62 -7.39 23.67 17.53
C ALA A 62 -6.83 25.08 17.65
N LYS A 63 -7.51 25.97 18.35
CA LYS A 63 -7.07 27.39 18.55
C LYS A 63 -5.95 27.48 19.59
N ASP A 64 -5.89 26.53 20.50
CA ASP A 64 -4.94 26.51 21.61
C ASP A 64 -4.67 25.07 22.08
N ALA A 65 -3.79 24.91 23.05
CA ALA A 65 -3.40 23.61 23.58
C ALA A 65 -4.54 22.89 24.33
N THR A 66 -5.48 23.62 24.93
CA THR A 66 -6.63 23.03 25.63
C THR A 66 -7.59 22.38 24.64
N GLU A 67 -7.92 23.09 23.56
CA GLU A 67 -8.74 22.54 22.49
C GLU A 67 -8.01 21.38 21.76
N ALA A 68 -6.69 21.47 21.61
CA ALA A 68 -5.88 20.37 21.06
C ALA A 68 -5.99 19.11 21.92
N ARG A 69 -5.96 19.23 23.26
CA ARG A 69 -6.18 18.13 24.20
C ARG A 69 -7.58 17.50 24.03
N GLU A 70 -8.62 18.33 23.94
CA GLU A 70 -9.98 17.85 23.73
C GLU A 70 -10.15 17.10 22.41
N LEU A 71 -9.60 17.63 21.33
CA LEU A 71 -9.63 16.98 20.02
C LEU A 71 -8.80 15.69 20.03
N ALA A 72 -7.63 15.70 20.64
CA ALA A 72 -6.80 14.52 20.79
C ALA A 72 -7.53 13.40 21.53
N SER A 73 -8.26 13.71 22.61
CA SER A 73 -9.05 12.72 23.38
C SER A 73 -10.18 12.09 22.58
N ARG A 74 -10.71 12.79 21.56
CA ARG A 74 -11.76 12.28 20.68
C ARG A 74 -11.22 11.49 19.50
N ILE A 75 -10.07 11.89 18.98
CA ILE A 75 -9.49 11.30 17.75
C ILE A 75 -8.61 10.08 18.07
N LEU A 76 -7.85 10.13 19.17
CA LEU A 76 -7.02 9.00 19.59
C LEU A 76 -7.91 7.84 20.05
N GLY A 77 -7.71 6.67 19.47
CA GLY A 77 -8.52 5.48 19.74
C GLY A 77 -9.81 5.36 18.91
N MET A 78 -10.22 6.41 18.18
CA MET A 78 -11.39 6.30 17.29
C MET A 78 -11.10 5.36 16.12
N THR A 79 -12.13 4.70 15.61
CA THR A 79 -12.08 4.00 14.31
C THR A 79 -12.39 5.02 13.22
N LEU A 80 -11.38 5.36 12.43
CA LEU A 80 -11.50 6.32 11.35
C LEU A 80 -11.85 5.60 10.04
N VAL A 81 -13.03 5.91 9.50
CA VAL A 81 -13.52 5.39 8.23
C VAL A 81 -13.28 6.42 7.13
N THR A 82 -12.63 6.00 6.05
CA THR A 82 -12.39 6.79 4.85
C THR A 82 -12.71 5.93 3.61
N HIS A 83 -12.74 6.54 2.43
CA HIS A 83 -12.91 5.79 1.18
C HIS A 83 -11.76 4.78 0.90
N GLN A 84 -10.60 4.94 1.56
CA GLN A 84 -9.44 4.05 1.40
C GLN A 84 -9.34 2.97 2.49
N THR A 85 -9.99 3.14 3.65
CA THR A 85 -9.98 2.14 4.72
C THR A 85 -11.05 1.08 4.58
N GLY A 86 -12.04 1.30 3.70
CA GLY A 86 -13.25 0.51 3.69
C GLY A 86 -14.15 0.76 4.91
N PRO A 87 -15.27 0.04 5.02
CA PRO A 87 -16.27 0.25 6.08
C PRO A 87 -15.77 -0.14 7.49
N GLU A 88 -14.77 -1.00 7.58
CA GLU A 88 -14.18 -1.43 8.85
C GLU A 88 -13.36 -0.33 9.51
N GLY A 89 -12.82 0.61 8.72
CA GLY A 89 -12.00 1.70 9.18
C GLY A 89 -10.63 1.25 9.71
N ARG A 90 -9.91 2.21 10.33
CA ARG A 90 -8.64 1.96 11.04
C ARG A 90 -8.65 2.68 12.38
N VAL A 91 -8.14 2.00 13.41
CA VAL A 91 -8.04 2.59 14.76
C VAL A 91 -6.88 3.58 14.80
N VAL A 92 -7.15 4.81 15.19
CA VAL A 92 -6.13 5.86 15.32
C VAL A 92 -5.28 5.62 16.56
N LYS A 93 -4.02 5.25 16.40
CA LYS A 93 -3.10 4.93 17.51
C LYS A 93 -2.12 6.06 17.82
N ARG A 94 -2.04 7.09 16.97
CA ARG A 94 -1.14 8.24 17.12
C ARG A 94 -1.68 9.45 16.36
N LEU A 95 -1.22 10.62 16.76
CA LEU A 95 -1.57 11.90 16.19
C LEU A 95 -0.31 12.64 15.74
N LEU A 96 -0.44 13.47 14.71
CA LEU A 96 0.53 14.52 14.39
C LEU A 96 -0.09 15.85 14.79
N ILE A 97 0.60 16.58 15.67
CA ILE A 97 0.25 17.94 16.06
C ILE A 97 1.15 18.87 15.27
N GLU A 98 0.56 19.76 14.47
CA GLU A 98 1.27 20.60 13.51
C GLU A 98 0.85 22.06 13.63
N GLU A 99 1.76 23.00 13.36
CA GLU A 99 1.43 24.42 13.28
C GLU A 99 0.46 24.69 12.13
N THR A 100 -0.43 25.67 12.28
CA THR A 100 -1.26 26.16 11.18
C THR A 100 -0.46 27.09 10.29
N LEU A 101 -0.66 27.02 8.98
CA LEU A 101 -0.03 27.90 8.01
C LEU A 101 -1.07 28.76 7.29
N PRO A 102 -0.73 30.03 6.90
CA PRO A 102 -1.62 30.92 6.18
C PRO A 102 -1.70 30.54 4.69
N ILE A 103 -2.46 29.47 4.38
CA ILE A 103 -2.58 28.91 3.03
C ILE A 103 -3.21 29.95 2.08
N GLU A 104 -2.61 30.14 0.92
CA GLU A 104 -3.15 30.89 -0.21
C GLU A 104 -3.69 29.95 -1.29
N ARG A 105 -2.89 28.89 -1.62
CA ARG A 105 -3.26 27.92 -2.65
C ARG A 105 -2.83 26.50 -2.25
N GLU A 106 -3.65 25.54 -2.64
CA GLU A 106 -3.37 24.12 -2.53
C GLU A 106 -3.05 23.54 -3.91
N LEU A 107 -1.92 22.88 -4.03
CA LEU A 107 -1.35 22.32 -5.24
C LEU A 107 -1.07 20.83 -5.03
N TYR A 108 -0.78 20.11 -6.09
CA TYR A 108 -0.41 18.71 -6.04
C TYR A 108 1.00 18.48 -6.58
N LEU A 109 1.77 17.65 -5.90
CA LEU A 109 3.02 17.06 -6.40
C LEU A 109 3.04 15.55 -6.12
N GLY A 110 3.44 14.75 -7.10
CA GLY A 110 3.60 13.31 -6.90
C GLY A 110 4.68 12.73 -7.81
N ILE A 111 5.45 11.77 -7.30
CA ILE A 111 6.41 10.99 -8.08
C ILE A 111 5.98 9.54 -8.08
N VAL A 112 5.85 8.99 -9.27
CA VAL A 112 5.55 7.58 -9.52
C VAL A 112 6.44 7.04 -10.62
N LEU A 113 6.57 5.72 -10.70
CA LEU A 113 7.19 5.06 -11.82
C LEU A 113 6.20 5.00 -13.00
N ASP A 114 6.54 5.66 -14.11
CA ASP A 114 5.84 5.46 -15.38
C ASP A 114 6.31 4.12 -15.98
N ARG A 115 5.43 3.14 -15.94
CA ARG A 115 5.75 1.77 -16.39
C ARG A 115 5.92 1.66 -17.91
N VAL A 116 5.34 2.59 -18.67
CA VAL A 116 5.49 2.61 -20.14
C VAL A 116 6.87 3.11 -20.52
N GLN A 117 7.34 4.16 -19.85
CA GLN A 117 8.67 4.74 -20.10
C GLN A 117 9.79 4.03 -19.31
N GLY A 118 9.44 3.26 -18.25
CA GLY A 118 10.40 2.66 -17.31
C GLY A 118 11.19 3.71 -16.52
N LYS A 119 10.62 4.91 -16.30
CA LYS A 119 11.29 6.03 -15.63
C LYS A 119 10.39 6.68 -14.58
N PRO A 120 10.95 7.22 -13.51
CA PRO A 120 10.19 8.03 -12.56
C PRO A 120 9.68 9.31 -13.25
N VAL A 121 8.49 9.74 -12.87
CA VAL A 121 7.84 10.95 -13.40
C VAL A 121 7.35 11.81 -12.24
N LEU A 122 7.75 13.07 -12.21
CA LEU A 122 7.15 14.08 -11.34
C LEU A 122 5.88 14.60 -12.02
N MET A 123 4.77 14.47 -11.33
CA MET A 123 3.46 15.02 -11.67
C MET A 123 3.20 16.27 -10.82
N ALA A 124 2.62 17.29 -11.43
CA ALA A 124 2.22 18.51 -10.73
C ALA A 124 0.85 19.01 -11.24
N SER A 125 0.00 19.49 -10.33
CA SER A 125 -1.28 20.11 -10.69
C SER A 125 -1.56 21.36 -9.86
N ALA A 126 -2.30 22.30 -10.47
CA ALA A 126 -2.80 23.50 -9.81
C ALA A 126 -3.94 23.22 -8.81
N ALA A 127 -4.49 21.99 -8.78
CA ALA A 127 -5.52 21.58 -7.87
C ALA A 127 -4.95 20.52 -6.91
N GLY A 128 -4.82 20.87 -5.63
CA GLY A 128 -4.42 20.00 -4.54
C GLY A 128 -5.57 19.73 -3.57
N GLY A 129 -5.32 18.90 -2.55
CA GLY A 129 -6.30 18.54 -1.54
C GLY A 129 -7.44 17.65 -2.03
N MET A 130 -7.35 17.14 -3.25
CA MET A 130 -8.35 16.26 -3.87
C MET A 130 -7.70 14.96 -4.37
N ASP A 131 -8.57 14.00 -4.73
CA ASP A 131 -8.17 12.70 -5.24
C ASP A 131 -7.53 12.85 -6.64
N ILE A 132 -6.26 12.49 -6.77
CA ILE A 132 -5.52 12.62 -8.04
C ILE A 132 -5.97 11.60 -9.08
N GLU A 133 -6.43 10.43 -8.66
CA GLU A 133 -6.95 9.38 -9.54
C GLU A 133 -8.24 9.87 -10.23
N GLU A 134 -9.11 10.56 -9.49
CA GLU A 134 -10.31 11.18 -10.05
C GLU A 134 -9.95 12.27 -11.06
N MET A 135 -8.94 13.09 -10.75
CA MET A 135 -8.46 14.12 -11.67
C MET A 135 -7.84 13.50 -12.92
N ALA A 136 -7.03 12.44 -12.78
CA ALA A 136 -6.43 11.74 -13.90
C ALA A 136 -7.47 11.12 -14.85
N ALA A 137 -8.60 10.66 -14.29
CA ALA A 137 -9.69 10.10 -15.08
C ALA A 137 -10.53 11.17 -15.80
N LYS A 138 -10.80 12.32 -15.15
CA LYS A 138 -11.72 13.34 -15.67
C LYS A 138 -11.02 14.46 -16.47
N THR A 139 -9.83 14.87 -16.04
CA THR A 139 -9.10 16.03 -16.59
C THR A 139 -7.60 15.79 -16.61
N PRO A 140 -7.11 14.74 -17.33
CA PRO A 140 -5.68 14.35 -17.35
C PRO A 140 -4.76 15.46 -17.84
N GLU A 141 -5.26 16.40 -18.66
CA GLU A 141 -4.53 17.55 -19.19
C GLU A 141 -4.13 18.57 -18.11
N LYS A 142 -4.77 18.54 -16.93
CA LYS A 142 -4.43 19.38 -15.79
C LYS A 142 -3.27 18.83 -14.95
N ILE A 143 -2.81 17.62 -15.25
CA ILE A 143 -1.66 17.00 -14.62
C ILE A 143 -0.46 17.16 -15.52
N LEU A 144 0.41 18.10 -15.17
CA LEU A 144 1.67 18.33 -15.87
C LEU A 144 2.70 17.28 -15.43
N LYS A 145 3.54 16.87 -16.36
CA LYS A 145 4.51 15.78 -16.12
C LYS A 145 5.91 16.20 -16.52
N ALA A 146 6.90 15.75 -15.75
CA ALA A 146 8.32 15.81 -16.10
C ALA A 146 8.98 14.47 -15.78
N THR A 147 9.57 13.83 -16.78
CA THR A 147 10.33 12.59 -16.62
C THR A 147 11.63 12.89 -15.89
N ILE A 148 11.93 12.11 -14.86
CA ILE A 148 13.17 12.18 -14.10
C ILE A 148 14.16 11.19 -14.70
N ASP A 149 15.33 11.67 -15.08
CA ASP A 149 16.39 10.77 -15.53
C ASP A 149 17.04 10.11 -14.30
N PRO A 150 17.16 8.78 -14.25
CA PRO A 150 17.74 8.10 -13.08
C PRO A 150 19.19 8.48 -12.77
N GLY A 151 19.97 8.88 -13.80
CA GLY A 151 21.36 9.28 -13.62
C GLY A 151 21.55 10.76 -13.30
N LEU A 152 20.69 11.64 -13.84
CA LEU A 152 20.82 13.09 -13.70
C LEU A 152 19.85 13.66 -12.66
N GLY A 153 18.81 12.93 -12.29
CA GLY A 153 17.74 13.41 -11.43
C GLY A 153 16.76 14.35 -12.16
N LEU A 154 15.97 15.09 -11.39
CA LEU A 154 15.12 16.16 -11.90
C LEU A 154 15.95 17.44 -12.09
N LEU A 155 15.94 17.98 -13.31
CA LEU A 155 16.70 19.20 -13.62
C LEU A 155 15.89 20.45 -13.31
N ALA A 156 16.61 21.53 -12.90
CA ALA A 156 15.98 22.79 -12.47
C ALA A 156 15.05 23.40 -13.52
N PHE A 157 15.37 23.27 -14.82
CA PHE A 157 14.52 23.81 -15.88
C PHE A 157 13.19 23.02 -16.00
N GLN A 158 13.21 21.72 -15.75
CA GLN A 158 11.99 20.87 -15.74
C GLN A 158 11.09 21.27 -14.58
N ALA A 159 11.65 21.38 -13.37
CA ALA A 159 10.92 21.82 -12.18
C ALA A 159 10.36 23.24 -12.36
N ARG A 160 11.13 24.15 -12.98
CA ARG A 160 10.69 25.52 -13.26
C ARG A 160 9.51 25.55 -14.26
N LYS A 161 9.57 24.71 -15.31
CA LYS A 161 8.47 24.57 -16.26
C LYS A 161 7.18 24.11 -15.56
N LEU A 162 7.28 23.14 -14.66
CA LEU A 162 6.14 22.68 -13.87
C LEU A 162 5.63 23.76 -12.93
N ALA A 163 6.52 24.45 -12.18
CA ALA A 163 6.14 25.51 -11.25
C ALA A 163 5.34 26.63 -11.92
N PHE A 164 5.78 27.12 -13.06
CA PHE A 164 5.02 28.09 -13.85
C PHE A 164 3.72 27.50 -14.41
N GLY A 165 3.77 26.24 -14.88
CA GLY A 165 2.61 25.58 -15.47
C GLY A 165 1.46 25.37 -14.47
N ILE A 166 1.75 25.18 -13.18
CA ILE A 166 0.74 25.11 -12.12
C ILE A 166 0.43 26.49 -11.51
N GLY A 167 0.97 27.56 -12.10
CA GLY A 167 0.65 28.94 -11.77
C GLY A 167 1.29 29.45 -10.49
N ILE A 168 2.47 28.95 -10.08
CA ILE A 168 3.23 29.52 -8.96
C ILE A 168 3.75 30.92 -9.36
N PRO A 169 3.54 31.96 -8.52
CA PRO A 169 4.01 33.29 -8.78
C PRO A 169 5.54 33.36 -8.94
N ALA A 170 6.04 34.21 -9.80
CA ALA A 170 7.47 34.33 -10.12
C ALA A 170 8.37 34.47 -8.89
N ALA A 171 7.92 35.20 -7.87
CA ALA A 171 8.65 35.39 -6.61
C ALA A 171 8.84 34.08 -5.82
N SER A 172 7.91 33.12 -5.97
CA SER A 172 7.91 31.84 -5.23
C SER A 172 8.47 30.66 -6.05
N VAL A 173 8.72 30.85 -7.37
CA VAL A 173 9.15 29.76 -8.27
C VAL A 173 10.45 29.13 -7.81
N ASN A 174 11.43 29.89 -7.34
CA ASN A 174 12.71 29.31 -6.91
C ASN A 174 12.54 28.37 -5.70
N GLY A 175 11.70 28.74 -4.72
CA GLY A 175 11.39 27.86 -3.58
C GLY A 175 10.68 26.58 -4.03
N ALA A 176 9.73 26.70 -4.95
CA ALA A 176 9.03 25.51 -5.50
C ALA A 176 9.97 24.61 -6.30
N VAL A 177 10.87 25.18 -7.10
CA VAL A 177 11.90 24.42 -7.86
C VAL A 177 12.79 23.63 -6.91
N GLN A 178 13.29 24.28 -5.84
CA GLN A 178 14.10 23.61 -4.83
C GLN A 178 13.35 22.47 -4.14
N ALA A 179 12.08 22.70 -3.76
CA ALA A 179 11.23 21.68 -3.14
C ALA A 179 10.97 20.49 -4.08
N MET A 180 10.68 20.73 -5.36
CA MET A 180 10.49 19.69 -6.36
C MET A 180 11.75 18.86 -6.62
N MET A 181 12.91 19.50 -6.72
CA MET A 181 14.20 18.81 -6.88
C MET A 181 14.58 18.01 -5.63
N ALA A 182 14.30 18.54 -4.45
CA ALA A 182 14.51 17.86 -3.17
C ALA A 182 13.60 16.64 -3.03
N LEU A 183 12.30 16.76 -3.40
CA LEU A 183 11.36 15.65 -3.44
C LEU A 183 11.85 14.55 -4.38
N ALA A 184 12.33 14.93 -5.59
CA ALA A 184 12.85 13.97 -6.54
C ALA A 184 14.07 13.22 -5.99
N ARG A 185 15.00 13.94 -5.36
CA ARG A 185 16.18 13.32 -4.71
C ARG A 185 15.76 12.39 -3.57
N ALA A 186 14.89 12.85 -2.66
CA ALA A 186 14.39 12.04 -1.56
C ALA A 186 13.74 10.75 -2.07
N SER A 187 12.87 10.87 -3.09
CA SER A 187 12.18 9.72 -3.71
C SER A 187 13.15 8.68 -4.27
N MET A 188 14.20 9.13 -4.97
CA MET A 188 15.19 8.24 -5.57
C MET A 188 16.09 7.59 -4.51
N ASP A 189 16.56 8.38 -3.52
CA ASP A 189 17.50 7.92 -2.51
C ASP A 189 16.90 6.92 -1.51
N VAL A 190 15.56 6.98 -1.29
CA VAL A 190 14.85 6.02 -0.40
C VAL A 190 14.14 4.90 -1.17
N ASP A 191 14.36 4.80 -2.48
CA ASP A 191 13.66 3.85 -3.36
C ASP A 191 12.13 3.92 -3.21
N ALA A 192 11.58 5.13 -3.25
CA ALA A 192 10.14 5.29 -3.14
C ALA A 192 9.43 4.81 -4.42
N SER A 193 8.47 3.91 -4.28
CA SER A 193 7.55 3.54 -5.35
C SER A 193 6.46 4.59 -5.57
N LEU A 194 6.20 5.41 -4.55
CA LEU A 194 5.34 6.59 -4.56
C LEU A 194 5.91 7.62 -3.57
N ALA A 195 6.03 8.88 -3.99
CA ALA A 195 6.23 10.01 -3.10
C ALA A 195 5.25 11.12 -3.49
N GLU A 196 4.29 11.42 -2.63
CA GLU A 196 3.18 12.34 -2.89
C GLU A 196 3.13 13.43 -1.84
N ILE A 197 2.89 14.65 -2.28
CA ILE A 197 2.59 15.81 -1.44
C ILE A 197 1.22 16.34 -1.88
N ASN A 198 0.20 16.15 -1.04
CA ASN A 198 -1.17 16.49 -1.38
C ASN A 198 -1.98 16.94 -0.14
N PRO A 199 -2.03 18.29 0.12
CA PRO A 199 -1.56 19.35 -0.76
C PRO A 199 -0.09 19.77 -0.56
N PHE A 200 0.52 20.19 -1.66
CA PHE A 200 1.66 21.10 -1.68
C PHE A 200 1.14 22.52 -1.66
N ILE A 201 1.49 23.32 -0.68
CA ILE A 201 0.85 24.62 -0.48
C ILE A 201 1.76 25.77 -0.84
N LEU A 202 1.13 26.86 -1.32
CA LEU A 202 1.70 28.19 -1.34
C LEU A 202 1.05 28.99 -0.21
N THR A 203 1.86 29.63 0.62
CA THR A 203 1.40 30.49 1.71
C THR A 203 1.28 31.95 1.26
N LYS A 204 0.51 32.76 2.01
CA LYS A 204 0.32 34.19 1.71
C LYS A 204 1.60 35.02 1.72
N ASP A 205 2.65 34.55 2.43
CA ASP A 205 3.98 35.16 2.42
C ASP A 205 4.88 34.61 1.31
N GLY A 206 4.34 33.83 0.38
CA GLY A 206 5.03 33.34 -0.81
C GLY A 206 5.95 32.13 -0.61
N LYS A 207 5.90 31.51 0.56
CA LYS A 207 6.64 30.26 0.83
C LYS A 207 5.85 29.03 0.38
N VAL A 208 6.56 27.92 0.18
CA VAL A 208 5.94 26.65 -0.17
C VAL A 208 6.22 25.59 0.90
N TYR A 209 5.25 24.69 1.12
CA TYR A 209 5.38 23.60 2.11
C TYR A 209 4.69 22.33 1.64
N ALA A 210 5.22 21.19 2.08
CA ALA A 210 4.53 19.90 2.04
C ALA A 210 3.58 19.79 3.24
N LEU A 211 2.30 20.11 3.05
CA LEU A 211 1.31 20.13 4.13
C LEU A 211 0.83 18.73 4.50
N ASP A 212 0.74 17.84 3.54
CA ASP A 212 0.55 16.40 3.74
C ASP A 212 1.53 15.65 2.85
N ALA A 213 2.04 14.52 3.33
CA ALA A 213 3.02 13.74 2.62
C ALA A 213 2.73 12.23 2.77
N LYS A 214 2.86 11.51 1.65
CA LYS A 214 2.73 10.06 1.58
C LYS A 214 3.92 9.50 0.84
N ILE A 215 4.63 8.56 1.47
CA ILE A 215 5.74 7.84 0.85
C ILE A 215 5.47 6.34 0.98
N ASN A 216 5.58 5.63 -0.14
CA ASN A 216 5.65 4.18 -0.16
C ASN A 216 7.05 3.80 -0.62
N ILE A 217 7.74 2.99 0.15
CA ILE A 217 9.09 2.48 -0.16
C ILE A 217 8.93 1.15 -0.89
N ASP A 218 9.78 0.90 -1.88
CA ASP A 218 9.81 -0.38 -2.57
C ASP A 218 10.30 -1.48 -1.61
N ASP A 219 9.46 -2.49 -1.37
CA ASP A 219 9.81 -3.60 -0.49
C ASP A 219 11.05 -4.37 -0.97
N ASN A 220 11.27 -4.43 -2.28
CA ASN A 220 12.44 -5.07 -2.87
C ASN A 220 13.75 -4.32 -2.59
N ALA A 221 13.70 -3.05 -2.18
CA ALA A 221 14.85 -2.24 -1.85
C ALA A 221 15.16 -2.21 -0.35
N LEU A 222 14.27 -2.69 0.52
CA LEU A 222 14.42 -2.59 1.97
C LEU A 222 15.70 -3.22 2.53
N TYR A 223 16.28 -4.22 1.84
CA TYR A 223 17.55 -4.84 2.26
C TYR A 223 18.71 -3.82 2.36
N ARG A 224 18.65 -2.72 1.61
CA ARG A 224 19.64 -1.64 1.63
C ARG A 224 19.23 -0.43 2.47
N HIS A 225 18.00 -0.41 3.00
CA HIS A 225 17.44 0.65 3.84
C HIS A 225 17.04 0.13 5.23
N LYS A 226 18.01 -0.36 5.98
CA LYS A 226 17.76 -0.96 7.30
C LYS A 226 17.13 0.02 8.29
N ASP A 227 17.49 1.29 8.21
CA ASP A 227 16.94 2.38 9.02
C ASP A 227 15.45 2.65 8.70
N LEU A 228 15.03 2.41 7.46
CA LEU A 228 13.64 2.61 7.06
C LEU A 228 12.73 1.44 7.45
N ILE A 229 13.27 0.23 7.62
CA ILE A 229 12.50 -0.94 8.08
C ILE A 229 11.85 -0.68 9.44
N GLU A 230 12.52 0.07 10.32
CA GLU A 230 12.02 0.43 11.64
C GLU A 230 10.78 1.35 11.60
N LEU A 231 10.52 1.98 10.46
CA LEU A 231 9.34 2.83 10.24
C LEU A 231 8.07 2.03 9.94
N ARG A 232 8.18 0.72 9.71
CA ARG A 232 7.06 -0.16 9.37
C ARG A 232 6.08 -0.26 10.54
N ASP A 233 4.79 -0.04 10.27
CA ASP A 233 3.72 -0.24 11.25
C ASP A 233 2.86 -1.45 10.87
N LEU A 234 3.13 -2.58 11.50
CA LEU A 234 2.41 -3.83 11.25
C LEU A 234 0.91 -3.76 11.63
N ASN A 235 0.50 -2.78 12.44
CA ASN A 235 -0.91 -2.60 12.78
C ASN A 235 -1.73 -1.95 11.65
N GLU A 236 -1.04 -1.38 10.67
CA GLU A 236 -1.66 -0.76 9.49
C GLU A 236 -1.72 -1.72 8.29
N GLU A 237 -1.09 -2.88 8.39
CA GLU A 237 -1.07 -3.92 7.37
C GLU A 237 -2.16 -4.97 7.61
N ASP A 238 -2.48 -5.77 6.60
CA ASP A 238 -3.36 -6.92 6.79
C ASP A 238 -2.64 -8.00 7.60
N PRO A 239 -3.25 -8.57 8.65
CA PRO A 239 -2.60 -9.59 9.48
C PRO A 239 -2.14 -10.84 8.71
N LEU A 240 -2.86 -11.22 7.65
CA LEU A 240 -2.49 -12.38 6.82
C LEU A 240 -1.30 -12.05 5.92
N GLU A 241 -1.20 -10.80 5.40
CA GLU A 241 -0.03 -10.34 4.65
C GLU A 241 1.20 -10.29 5.54
N VAL A 242 1.05 -9.79 6.77
CA VAL A 242 2.11 -9.79 7.79
C VAL A 242 2.57 -11.21 8.12
N GLU A 243 1.62 -12.14 8.34
CA GLU A 243 1.97 -13.53 8.63
C GLU A 243 2.67 -14.19 7.44
N ALA A 244 2.21 -13.97 6.22
CA ALA A 244 2.80 -14.50 5.00
C ALA A 244 4.25 -14.04 4.79
N SER A 245 4.53 -12.77 5.11
CA SER A 245 5.87 -12.19 4.98
C SER A 245 6.92 -12.89 5.84
N LYS A 246 6.54 -13.46 6.97
CA LYS A 246 7.45 -14.23 7.86
C LYS A 246 7.99 -15.50 7.21
N PHE A 247 7.26 -16.04 6.23
CA PHE A 247 7.63 -17.26 5.49
C PHE A 247 8.16 -16.96 4.09
N GLY A 248 8.37 -15.69 3.75
CA GLY A 248 8.81 -15.26 2.41
C GLY A 248 7.78 -15.53 1.32
N LEU A 249 6.49 -15.49 1.67
CA LEU A 249 5.38 -15.70 0.75
C LEU A 249 4.80 -14.36 0.27
N ASN A 250 4.48 -14.29 -1.02
CA ASN A 250 3.77 -13.14 -1.60
C ASN A 250 2.25 -13.35 -1.49
N TYR A 251 1.65 -12.76 -0.48
CA TYR A 251 0.21 -12.81 -0.22
C TYR A 251 -0.39 -11.40 -0.28
N ILE A 252 -1.52 -11.25 -0.96
CA ILE A 252 -2.33 -10.03 -0.97
C ILE A 252 -3.78 -10.43 -0.77
N LYS A 253 -4.42 -9.88 0.27
CA LYS A 253 -5.84 -10.11 0.53
C LYS A 253 -6.72 -9.37 -0.47
N LEU A 254 -7.79 -10.02 -0.92
CA LEU A 254 -8.84 -9.46 -1.78
C LEU A 254 -10.22 -9.74 -1.18
N ASP A 255 -11.27 -9.19 -1.78
CA ASP A 255 -12.65 -9.23 -1.24
C ASP A 255 -13.49 -10.43 -1.73
N GLY A 256 -12.85 -11.47 -2.27
CA GLY A 256 -13.55 -12.61 -2.84
C GLY A 256 -13.80 -13.77 -1.89
N THR A 257 -14.30 -14.89 -2.47
CA THR A 257 -14.63 -16.13 -1.74
C THR A 257 -13.84 -17.35 -2.23
N VAL A 258 -13.08 -17.22 -3.32
CA VAL A 258 -12.25 -18.30 -3.87
C VAL A 258 -10.81 -18.07 -3.49
N GLY A 259 -10.28 -18.88 -2.59
CA GLY A 259 -8.86 -18.85 -2.24
C GLY A 259 -8.00 -19.39 -3.38
N CYS A 260 -6.87 -18.73 -3.65
CA CYS A 260 -5.95 -19.08 -4.74
C CYS A 260 -4.57 -19.40 -4.17
N MET A 261 -3.99 -20.56 -4.54
CA MET A 261 -2.59 -20.88 -4.29
C MET A 261 -1.91 -21.31 -5.58
N VAL A 262 -0.88 -20.58 -5.98
CA VAL A 262 -0.25 -20.70 -7.30
C VAL A 262 1.27 -20.59 -7.16
N ASN A 263 2.03 -21.16 -8.07
CA ASN A 263 3.47 -20.95 -8.18
C ASN A 263 3.82 -20.08 -9.39
N GLY A 264 4.13 -18.84 -9.13
CA GLY A 264 4.48 -17.84 -10.12
C GLY A 264 3.42 -16.76 -10.29
N ALA A 265 3.83 -15.49 -10.20
CA ALA A 265 2.95 -14.33 -10.21
C ALA A 265 2.09 -14.22 -11.49
N GLY A 266 2.66 -14.54 -12.66
CA GLY A 266 1.91 -14.54 -13.92
C GLY A 266 0.79 -15.57 -13.94
N LEU A 267 1.05 -16.79 -13.43
CA LEU A 267 0.03 -17.84 -13.32
C LEU A 267 -1.03 -17.46 -12.26
N ALA A 268 -0.62 -16.79 -11.17
CA ALA A 268 -1.57 -16.31 -10.16
C ALA A 268 -2.53 -15.28 -10.74
N MET A 269 -2.05 -14.29 -11.49
CA MET A 269 -2.90 -13.31 -12.17
C MET A 269 -3.86 -13.98 -13.16
N ALA A 270 -3.36 -14.88 -14.01
CA ALA A 270 -4.19 -15.62 -14.96
C ALA A 270 -5.23 -16.49 -14.25
N THR A 271 -4.88 -17.06 -13.09
CA THR A 271 -5.83 -17.85 -12.27
C THR A 271 -6.95 -16.97 -11.72
N MET A 272 -6.63 -15.79 -11.22
CA MET A 272 -7.63 -14.82 -10.73
C MET A 272 -8.54 -14.36 -11.88
N ASP A 273 -7.98 -14.09 -13.06
CA ASP A 273 -8.75 -13.68 -14.24
C ASP A 273 -9.75 -14.76 -14.69
N ILE A 274 -9.31 -16.02 -14.76
CA ILE A 274 -10.19 -17.10 -15.17
C ILE A 274 -11.29 -17.39 -14.14
N ILE A 275 -11.03 -17.22 -12.83
CA ILE A 275 -12.04 -17.30 -11.78
C ILE A 275 -13.10 -16.20 -11.98
N LYS A 276 -12.67 -14.97 -12.25
CA LYS A 276 -13.61 -13.88 -12.56
C LYS A 276 -14.40 -14.15 -13.82
N TYR A 277 -13.77 -14.66 -14.86
CA TYR A 277 -14.43 -15.03 -16.11
C TYR A 277 -15.50 -16.13 -15.90
N ALA A 278 -15.25 -17.06 -14.98
CA ALA A 278 -16.22 -18.10 -14.58
C ALA A 278 -17.32 -17.58 -13.64
N GLY A 279 -17.34 -16.28 -13.32
CA GLY A 279 -18.35 -15.64 -12.46
C GLY A 279 -18.07 -15.76 -10.97
N GLY A 280 -16.86 -16.12 -10.56
CA GLY A 280 -16.39 -16.13 -9.18
C GLY A 280 -15.64 -14.87 -8.78
N SER A 281 -15.17 -14.83 -7.53
CA SER A 281 -14.39 -13.73 -7.01
C SER A 281 -13.17 -14.26 -6.22
N PRO A 282 -11.92 -13.96 -6.63
CA PRO A 282 -10.72 -14.40 -5.90
C PRO A 282 -10.63 -13.69 -4.57
N ALA A 283 -10.31 -14.45 -3.50
CA ALA A 283 -10.15 -13.95 -2.14
C ALA A 283 -8.73 -13.43 -1.86
N ASN A 284 -7.76 -13.82 -2.67
CA ASN A 284 -6.36 -13.46 -2.49
C ASN A 284 -5.54 -13.64 -3.76
N PHE A 285 -4.42 -12.94 -3.81
CA PHE A 285 -3.26 -13.33 -4.59
C PHE A 285 -2.32 -14.10 -3.67
N LEU A 286 -1.83 -15.26 -4.06
CA LEU A 286 -0.80 -16.00 -3.34
C LEU A 286 0.10 -16.72 -4.32
N ASP A 287 1.35 -16.27 -4.36
CA ASP A 287 2.43 -16.92 -5.09
C ASP A 287 3.40 -17.57 -4.11
N VAL A 288 3.47 -18.90 -4.13
CA VAL A 288 4.40 -19.66 -3.29
C VAL A 288 5.83 -19.69 -3.86
N GLY A 289 6.00 -19.17 -5.09
CA GLY A 289 7.29 -19.16 -5.80
C GLY A 289 7.65 -20.53 -6.42
N GLY A 290 8.56 -20.47 -7.39
CA GLY A 290 9.02 -21.67 -8.12
C GLY A 290 9.96 -22.58 -7.32
N GLY A 291 10.53 -22.11 -6.21
CA GLY A 291 11.47 -22.85 -5.36
C GLY A 291 10.92 -23.24 -3.98
N ALA A 292 9.59 -23.13 -3.76
CA ALA A 292 9.00 -23.41 -2.46
C ALA A 292 9.25 -24.85 -2.00
N ASN A 293 9.55 -25.00 -0.72
CA ASN A 293 9.64 -26.30 -0.07
C ASN A 293 8.28 -26.69 0.57
N ALA A 294 8.17 -27.93 1.04
CA ALA A 294 6.93 -28.45 1.64
C ALA A 294 6.43 -27.63 2.85
N GLU A 295 7.35 -27.10 3.67
CA GLU A 295 7.00 -26.27 4.83
C GLU A 295 6.43 -24.89 4.41
N GLN A 296 7.01 -24.27 3.39
CA GLN A 296 6.45 -23.03 2.82
C GLN A 296 5.06 -23.27 2.21
N VAL A 297 4.87 -24.34 1.45
CA VAL A 297 3.56 -24.72 0.91
C VAL A 297 2.53 -24.96 2.02
N LYS A 298 2.93 -25.65 3.10
CA LYS A 298 2.10 -25.85 4.29
C LYS A 298 1.68 -24.54 4.93
N ASN A 299 2.62 -23.62 5.15
CA ASN A 299 2.34 -22.32 5.74
C ASN A 299 1.48 -21.44 4.82
N ALA A 300 1.75 -21.44 3.51
CA ALA A 300 0.95 -20.75 2.52
C ALA A 300 -0.51 -21.21 2.56
N PHE A 301 -0.73 -22.50 2.59
CA PHE A 301 -2.04 -23.09 2.67
C PHE A 301 -2.75 -22.77 4.00
N ARG A 302 -2.04 -22.85 5.13
CA ARG A 302 -2.56 -22.47 6.44
C ARG A 302 -3.04 -21.02 6.48
N ILE A 303 -2.26 -20.08 5.93
CA ILE A 303 -2.61 -18.67 5.86
C ILE A 303 -3.86 -18.49 5.01
N LEU A 304 -3.90 -19.10 3.84
CA LEU A 304 -5.02 -18.99 2.91
C LEU A 304 -6.35 -19.44 3.53
N ILE A 305 -6.36 -20.55 4.27
CA ILE A 305 -7.60 -21.07 4.88
C ILE A 305 -7.96 -20.39 6.21
N SER A 306 -7.06 -19.64 6.80
CA SER A 306 -7.39 -18.80 7.97
C SER A 306 -8.20 -17.57 7.62
N ASP A 307 -8.31 -17.24 6.32
CA ASP A 307 -9.25 -16.22 5.84
C ASP A 307 -10.68 -16.78 5.85
N THR A 308 -11.50 -16.26 6.74
CA THR A 308 -12.91 -16.70 6.94
C THR A 308 -13.80 -16.39 5.75
N SER A 309 -13.38 -15.54 4.81
CA SER A 309 -14.11 -15.26 3.57
C SER A 309 -13.98 -16.38 2.55
N VAL A 310 -12.96 -17.24 2.66
CA VAL A 310 -12.67 -18.32 1.72
C VAL A 310 -13.66 -19.47 1.90
N LYS A 311 -14.44 -19.76 0.85
CA LYS A 311 -15.43 -20.85 0.80
C LYS A 311 -14.94 -22.05 0.02
N ALA A 312 -14.06 -21.84 -0.97
CA ALA A 312 -13.42 -22.91 -1.74
C ALA A 312 -12.02 -22.48 -2.15
N VAL A 313 -11.12 -23.44 -2.37
CA VAL A 313 -9.73 -23.17 -2.73
C VAL A 313 -9.40 -23.75 -4.10
N LEU A 314 -8.76 -22.95 -4.96
CA LEU A 314 -8.12 -23.40 -6.18
C LEU A 314 -6.59 -23.43 -6.00
N ILE A 315 -6.03 -24.63 -6.09
CA ILE A 315 -4.59 -24.85 -6.19
C ILE A 315 -4.26 -25.05 -7.66
N ASN A 316 -3.51 -24.12 -8.24
CA ASN A 316 -3.13 -24.18 -9.65
C ASN A 316 -1.62 -24.12 -9.80
N ILE A 317 -1.01 -25.25 -10.12
CA ILE A 317 0.43 -25.42 -10.18
C ILE A 317 0.89 -25.83 -11.56
N PHE A 318 1.90 -25.14 -12.02
CA PHE A 318 2.71 -25.57 -13.14
C PHE A 318 4.09 -26.03 -12.61
N GLY A 319 4.29 -27.34 -12.59
CA GLY A 319 5.49 -27.96 -12.06
C GLY A 319 6.69 -27.77 -12.98
N GLY A 320 7.50 -26.77 -12.63
CA GLY A 320 8.85 -26.60 -13.16
C GLY A 320 9.86 -26.95 -12.08
N ILE A 321 10.43 -25.93 -11.43
CA ILE A 321 11.34 -26.09 -10.29
C ILE A 321 10.57 -26.63 -9.06
N LEU A 322 9.41 -26.05 -8.75
CA LEU A 322 8.50 -26.62 -7.76
C LEU A 322 7.83 -27.87 -8.33
N ARG A 323 8.08 -29.02 -7.69
CA ARG A 323 7.57 -30.31 -8.11
C ARG A 323 6.16 -30.55 -7.56
N CYS A 324 5.30 -31.18 -8.34
CA CYS A 324 3.92 -31.47 -7.94
C CYS A 324 3.81 -32.38 -6.71
N ASP A 325 4.74 -33.33 -6.52
CA ASP A 325 4.79 -34.19 -5.32
C ASP A 325 5.15 -33.42 -4.05
N THR A 326 6.06 -32.45 -4.13
CA THR A 326 6.41 -31.57 -3.00
C THR A 326 5.21 -30.72 -2.58
N LEU A 327 4.50 -30.14 -3.54
CA LEU A 327 3.29 -29.39 -3.29
C LEU A 327 2.21 -30.28 -2.65
N ALA A 328 1.91 -31.44 -3.26
CA ALA A 328 0.91 -32.37 -2.76
C ALA A 328 1.16 -32.76 -1.31
N SER A 329 2.42 -33.07 -0.97
CA SER A 329 2.83 -33.38 0.41
C SER A 329 2.58 -32.23 1.38
N GLY A 330 2.90 -30.98 0.99
CA GLY A 330 2.67 -29.79 1.81
C GLY A 330 1.18 -29.54 2.04
N VAL A 331 0.36 -29.67 1.00
CA VAL A 331 -1.11 -29.51 1.09
C VAL A 331 -1.73 -30.58 1.99
N VAL A 332 -1.36 -31.84 1.82
CA VAL A 332 -1.86 -32.95 2.66
C VAL A 332 -1.46 -32.73 4.13
N ALA A 333 -0.22 -32.33 4.39
CA ALA A 333 0.24 -32.05 5.75
C ALA A 333 -0.58 -30.93 6.41
N ALA A 334 -0.78 -29.82 5.71
CA ALA A 334 -1.56 -28.69 6.22
C ALA A 334 -3.04 -29.05 6.42
N ALA A 335 -3.65 -29.75 5.47
CA ALA A 335 -5.05 -30.15 5.55
C ALA A 335 -5.36 -31.10 6.71
N ARG A 336 -4.45 -32.03 7.01
CA ARG A 336 -4.55 -32.93 8.16
C ARG A 336 -4.41 -32.19 9.49
N GLU A 337 -3.40 -31.31 9.60
CA GLU A 337 -3.13 -30.54 10.82
C GLU A 337 -4.32 -29.64 11.17
N LEU A 338 -4.98 -29.08 10.17
CA LEU A 338 -6.06 -28.09 10.33
C LEU A 338 -7.47 -28.70 10.31
N ASN A 339 -7.60 -30.02 10.20
CA ASN A 339 -8.89 -30.74 10.12
C ASN A 339 -9.89 -30.12 9.15
N MET A 340 -9.44 -29.89 7.92
CA MET A 340 -10.09 -29.05 6.94
C MET A 340 -11.41 -29.61 6.41
N GLN A 341 -12.38 -28.68 6.25
CA GLN A 341 -13.69 -28.99 5.63
C GLN A 341 -13.95 -28.22 4.32
N ILE A 342 -13.09 -27.25 3.97
CA ILE A 342 -13.25 -26.38 2.78
C ILE A 342 -12.99 -27.21 1.51
N PRO A 343 -13.85 -27.14 0.48
CA PRO A 343 -13.62 -27.82 -0.79
C PRO A 343 -12.36 -27.31 -1.50
N ILE A 344 -11.59 -28.24 -2.06
CA ILE A 344 -10.36 -27.91 -2.78
C ILE A 344 -10.45 -28.44 -4.20
N VAL A 345 -10.18 -27.58 -5.18
CA VAL A 345 -9.94 -27.96 -6.57
C VAL A 345 -8.44 -27.87 -6.84
N VAL A 346 -7.88 -28.90 -7.45
CA VAL A 346 -6.45 -28.97 -7.75
C VAL A 346 -6.25 -29.17 -9.25
N ARG A 347 -5.53 -28.25 -9.86
CA ARG A 347 -4.97 -28.40 -11.19
C ARG A 347 -3.46 -28.43 -11.09
N MET A 348 -2.84 -29.50 -11.57
CA MET A 348 -1.39 -29.68 -11.59
C MET A 348 -0.94 -30.14 -12.96
N GLU A 349 0.13 -29.55 -13.46
CA GLU A 349 0.86 -29.96 -14.65
C GLU A 349 2.36 -29.89 -14.42
N GLY A 350 3.14 -30.66 -15.16
CA GLY A 350 4.62 -30.61 -15.15
C GLY A 350 5.27 -31.70 -14.30
N THR A 351 6.41 -31.37 -13.67
CA THR A 351 7.29 -32.33 -13.03
C THR A 351 6.61 -33.10 -11.89
N ASN A 352 6.66 -34.44 -11.95
CA ASN A 352 6.09 -35.39 -10.97
C ASN A 352 4.57 -35.24 -10.78
N VAL A 353 3.83 -34.86 -11.81
CA VAL A 353 2.36 -34.68 -11.73
C VAL A 353 1.65 -35.94 -11.30
N GLU A 354 2.02 -37.12 -11.85
CA GLU A 354 1.38 -38.39 -11.52
C GLU A 354 1.60 -38.78 -10.04
N LEU A 355 2.84 -38.60 -9.52
CA LEU A 355 3.12 -38.83 -8.12
C LEU A 355 2.36 -37.83 -7.22
N GLY A 356 2.27 -36.56 -7.62
CA GLY A 356 1.49 -35.55 -6.89
C GLY A 356 -0.01 -35.92 -6.83
N ARG A 357 -0.59 -36.38 -7.95
CA ARG A 357 -1.97 -36.85 -8.03
C ARG A 357 -2.19 -38.08 -7.12
N GLN A 358 -1.25 -39.03 -7.13
CA GLN A 358 -1.30 -40.19 -6.27
C GLN A 358 -1.31 -39.79 -4.79
N ILE A 359 -0.40 -38.93 -4.34
CA ILE A 359 -0.34 -38.44 -2.95
C ILE A 359 -1.67 -37.80 -2.53
N LEU A 360 -2.28 -36.97 -3.40
CA LEU A 360 -3.57 -36.34 -3.11
C LEU A 360 -4.72 -37.36 -3.03
N ASN A 361 -4.78 -38.32 -3.96
CA ASN A 361 -5.83 -39.35 -3.99
C ASN A 361 -5.77 -40.28 -2.76
N GLU A 362 -4.54 -40.65 -2.35
CA GLU A 362 -4.31 -41.51 -1.17
C GLU A 362 -4.46 -40.78 0.16
N SER A 363 -4.56 -39.45 0.14
CA SER A 363 -4.67 -38.60 1.33
C SER A 363 -5.96 -38.78 2.12
N GLY A 364 -7.03 -39.26 1.49
CA GLY A 364 -8.39 -39.32 2.03
C GLY A 364 -9.11 -37.96 2.13
N LEU A 365 -8.50 -36.89 1.59
CA LEU A 365 -9.09 -35.55 1.55
C LEU A 365 -10.14 -35.45 0.42
N LYS A 366 -11.17 -34.62 0.65
CA LYS A 366 -12.17 -34.29 -0.40
C LYS A 366 -11.58 -33.32 -1.39
N LEU A 367 -10.88 -33.85 -2.39
CA LEU A 367 -10.24 -33.06 -3.45
C LEU A 367 -10.93 -33.31 -4.78
N THR A 368 -11.07 -32.24 -5.57
CA THR A 368 -11.56 -32.31 -6.94
C THR A 368 -10.39 -32.01 -7.90
N VAL A 369 -10.03 -32.98 -8.72
CA VAL A 369 -8.99 -32.78 -9.74
C VAL A 369 -9.60 -32.10 -10.97
N ALA A 370 -8.85 -31.17 -11.56
CA ALA A 370 -9.22 -30.47 -12.79
C ALA A 370 -8.19 -30.71 -13.89
N ASP A 371 -8.68 -30.81 -15.13
CA ASP A 371 -7.85 -31.12 -16.29
C ASP A 371 -7.23 -29.88 -16.97
N GLY A 372 -7.83 -28.70 -16.79
CA GLY A 372 -7.34 -27.44 -17.34
C GLY A 372 -7.78 -26.23 -16.52
N MET A 373 -7.27 -25.05 -16.88
CA MET A 373 -7.56 -23.81 -16.12
C MET A 373 -9.06 -23.47 -16.13
N LYS A 374 -9.74 -23.62 -17.26
CA LYS A 374 -11.17 -23.34 -17.37
C LYS A 374 -11.99 -24.30 -16.52
N ASP A 375 -11.74 -25.60 -16.63
CA ASP A 375 -12.40 -26.64 -15.83
C ASP A 375 -12.17 -26.42 -14.34
N ALA A 376 -10.95 -26.05 -13.95
CA ALA A 376 -10.60 -25.71 -12.56
C ALA A 376 -11.40 -24.51 -12.02
N ALA A 377 -11.51 -23.44 -12.81
CA ALA A 377 -12.26 -22.25 -12.42
C ALA A 377 -13.76 -22.53 -12.31
N GLU A 378 -14.36 -23.25 -13.27
CA GLU A 378 -15.77 -23.62 -13.24
C GLU A 378 -16.10 -24.49 -12.01
N LYS A 379 -15.27 -25.49 -11.72
CA LYS A 379 -15.41 -26.37 -10.55
C LYS A 379 -15.30 -25.60 -9.23
N VAL A 380 -14.26 -24.77 -9.05
CA VAL A 380 -14.09 -24.05 -7.79
C VAL A 380 -15.16 -22.99 -7.56
N VAL A 381 -15.60 -22.30 -8.60
CA VAL A 381 -16.71 -21.33 -8.51
C VAL A 381 -18.02 -21.99 -8.16
N ALA A 382 -18.29 -23.19 -8.69
CA ALA A 382 -19.49 -23.96 -8.33
C ALA A 382 -19.47 -24.38 -6.85
N LEU A 383 -18.29 -24.69 -6.29
CA LEU A 383 -18.09 -25.08 -4.88
C LEU A 383 -18.06 -23.89 -3.91
N ALA A 384 -17.82 -22.67 -4.39
CA ALA A 384 -17.76 -21.46 -3.58
C ALA A 384 -19.10 -20.72 -3.43
N LYS A 385 -20.14 -21.18 -4.11
CA LYS A 385 -21.53 -20.67 -3.99
C LYS A 385 -22.19 -21.20 -2.74
#